data_87339d9a3d9610553b0ceeb2d7b341fb
#
_entry.id   87339d9a3d9610553b0ceeb2d7b341fb
#
_cell.length_a   1.000
_cell.length_b   1.000
_cell.length_c   1.000
_cell.angle_alpha   90.00
_cell.angle_beta   90.00
_cell.angle_gamma   90.00
#
_symmetry.space_group_name_H-M   'P 1'
#
loop_
_entity.id
_entity.type
_entity.pdbx_description
1 polymer ?
#
loop_
_entity_poly.entity_id
_entity_poly.type
_entity_poly.pdbx_seq_one_letter_code
_entity_poly.pdbx_strand_id
1 'polypeptide(L)'
;IVGLKPFGDESDNDMYMSSDDYAFFLTKGFNIYYNDYLRGDFVSVRTFDNYISLANGNNAEQCGMNGFCSNQFVVEGDGSVYPCDFYCTDEWYLDNINTLSFSEMYRSPKCVEFIKSSFKLNEKCKDCKYFYLCRGGGCKRNRESSDYCDAYKQFFLQSEDKLKQLKK
;
A
#
# COMPACT_ATOMS: atom_id res chain seq x y z
N ILE A 1 -10.59 -2.90 -9.52
CA ILE A 1 -10.90 -2.23 -8.25
C ILE A 1 -11.41 -3.29 -7.29
N VAL A 2 -10.75 -3.41 -6.16
CA VAL A 2 -11.09 -4.40 -5.13
C VAL A 2 -11.82 -3.67 -4.00
N GLY A 3 -12.95 -4.21 -3.54
CA GLY A 3 -13.72 -3.68 -2.41
C GLY A 3 -13.00 -3.94 -1.08
N LEU A 4 -11.93 -3.21 -0.82
CA LEU A 4 -11.27 -3.21 0.48
C LEU A 4 -11.96 -2.22 1.41
N LYS A 5 -12.05 -2.58 2.69
CA LYS A 5 -12.69 -1.76 3.71
C LYS A 5 -12.04 -0.37 3.79
N PRO A 6 -12.83 0.72 3.74
CA PRO A 6 -12.30 2.07 3.88
C PRO A 6 -11.71 2.33 5.26
N PHE A 7 -10.83 3.32 5.34
CA PHE A 7 -10.29 3.82 6.60
C PHE A 7 -11.42 4.38 7.47
N GLY A 8 -11.47 3.95 8.74
CA GLY A 8 -12.47 4.43 9.71
C GLY A 8 -13.88 3.87 9.53
N ASP A 9 -14.12 3.00 8.56
CA ASP A 9 -15.40 2.31 8.45
C ASP A 9 -15.40 1.07 9.34
N GLU A 10 -16.23 1.08 10.37
CA GLU A 10 -16.43 -0.04 11.30
C GLU A 10 -17.64 -0.91 10.91
N SER A 11 -18.34 -0.56 9.83
CA SER A 11 -19.50 -1.33 9.38
C SER A 11 -19.09 -2.73 8.91
N ASP A 12 -19.93 -3.71 9.27
CA ASP A 12 -19.88 -5.05 8.69
C ASP A 12 -20.76 -5.03 7.43
N ASN A 13 -20.12 -4.96 6.27
CA ASN A 13 -20.79 -4.70 5.00
C ASN A 13 -20.32 -5.71 3.95
N ASP A 14 -21.27 -6.45 3.38
CA ASP A 14 -21.02 -7.48 2.34
C ASP A 14 -20.36 -6.92 1.05
N MET A 15 -20.25 -5.59 0.92
CA MET A 15 -19.54 -4.98 -0.21
C MET A 15 -18.00 -5.04 -0.05
N TYR A 16 -17.49 -5.39 1.12
CA TYR A 16 -16.06 -5.50 1.36
C TYR A 16 -15.59 -6.95 1.28
N MET A 17 -14.44 -7.16 0.68
CA MET A 17 -13.88 -8.49 0.58
C MET A 17 -13.43 -9.01 1.94
N SER A 18 -13.77 -10.27 2.22
CA SER A 18 -13.15 -11.00 3.32
C SER A 18 -11.65 -11.24 3.05
N SER A 19 -10.90 -11.64 4.08
CA SER A 19 -9.48 -11.99 3.90
C SER A 19 -9.31 -13.17 2.94
N ASP A 20 -10.19 -14.15 2.99
CA ASP A 20 -10.13 -15.34 2.12
C ASP A 20 -10.48 -14.99 0.67
N ASP A 21 -11.51 -14.16 0.44
CA ASP A 21 -11.85 -13.69 -0.90
C ASP A 21 -10.71 -12.86 -1.50
N TYR A 22 -10.06 -12.03 -0.68
CA TYR A 22 -8.92 -11.25 -1.15
C TYR A 22 -7.72 -12.12 -1.47
N ALA A 23 -7.43 -13.16 -0.67
CA ALA A 23 -6.40 -14.14 -0.96
C ALA A 23 -6.67 -14.88 -2.28
N PHE A 24 -7.92 -15.31 -2.48
CA PHE A 24 -8.35 -15.95 -3.71
C PHE A 24 -8.19 -15.01 -4.91
N PHE A 25 -8.67 -13.77 -4.81
CA PHE A 25 -8.54 -12.77 -5.86
C PHE A 25 -7.08 -12.53 -6.26
N LEU A 26 -6.19 -12.29 -5.29
CA LEU A 26 -4.77 -12.08 -5.55
C LEU A 26 -4.13 -13.29 -6.21
N THR A 27 -4.39 -14.49 -5.68
CA THR A 27 -3.78 -15.73 -6.19
C THR A 27 -4.27 -16.06 -7.59
N LYS A 28 -5.58 -15.95 -7.82
CA LYS A 28 -6.19 -16.23 -9.12
C LYS A 28 -5.73 -15.23 -10.17
N GLY A 29 -5.77 -13.94 -9.83
CA GLY A 29 -5.33 -12.85 -10.72
C GLY A 29 -3.85 -12.99 -11.08
N PHE A 30 -3.00 -13.28 -10.09
CA PHE A 30 -1.57 -13.50 -10.35
C PHE A 30 -1.29 -14.72 -11.19
N ASN A 31 -2.02 -15.84 -11.03
CA ASN A 31 -1.83 -17.00 -11.87
C ASN A 31 -2.19 -16.73 -13.34
N ILE A 32 -3.23 -15.93 -13.61
CA ILE A 32 -3.57 -15.49 -14.97
C ILE A 32 -2.42 -14.62 -15.51
N TYR A 33 -2.03 -13.57 -14.79
CA TYR A 33 -0.92 -12.70 -15.14
C TYR A 33 0.37 -13.47 -15.44
N TYR A 34 0.75 -14.44 -14.59
CA TYR A 34 1.93 -15.27 -14.75
C TYR A 34 1.89 -16.11 -16.03
N ASN A 35 0.74 -16.74 -16.30
CA ASN A 35 0.57 -17.56 -17.50
C ASN A 35 0.60 -16.71 -18.79
N ASP A 36 0.00 -15.50 -18.76
CA ASP A 36 0.04 -14.58 -19.89
C ASP A 36 1.49 -14.12 -20.14
N TYR A 37 2.23 -13.79 -19.08
CA TYR A 37 3.65 -13.45 -19.19
C TYR A 37 4.47 -14.57 -19.86
N LEU A 38 4.27 -15.85 -19.46
CA LEU A 38 4.98 -17.01 -20.04
C LEU A 38 4.63 -17.23 -21.51
N ARG A 39 3.43 -16.87 -21.95
CA ARG A 39 3.01 -16.96 -23.36
C ARG A 39 3.49 -15.79 -24.22
N GLY A 40 4.03 -14.75 -23.62
CA GLY A 40 4.40 -13.52 -24.30
C GLY A 40 3.22 -12.54 -24.50
N ASP A 41 2.05 -12.84 -23.94
CA ASP A 41 0.84 -11.98 -23.98
C ASP A 41 0.84 -11.01 -22.78
N PHE A 42 1.94 -10.35 -22.54
CA PHE A 42 2.16 -9.57 -21.33
C PHE A 42 1.22 -8.34 -21.25
N VAL A 43 0.45 -8.29 -20.17
CA VAL A 43 -0.34 -7.12 -19.76
C VAL A 43 0.14 -6.66 -18.37
N SER A 44 0.57 -5.41 -18.26
CA SER A 44 0.99 -4.83 -16.98
C SER A 44 -0.17 -4.75 -16.00
N VAL A 45 0.00 -5.38 -14.83
CA VAL A 45 -0.88 -5.22 -13.68
C VAL A 45 -0.06 -4.63 -12.54
N ARG A 46 -0.26 -3.35 -12.26
CA ARG A 46 0.58 -2.53 -11.36
C ARG A 46 0.89 -3.22 -10.03
N THR A 47 -0.10 -3.88 -9.42
CA THR A 47 0.09 -4.60 -8.16
C THR A 47 1.09 -5.74 -8.29
N PHE A 48 0.97 -6.56 -9.33
CA PHE A 48 1.86 -7.71 -9.54
C PHE A 48 3.25 -7.26 -10.00
N ASP A 49 3.31 -6.24 -10.83
CA ASP A 49 4.57 -5.61 -11.25
C ASP A 49 5.39 -5.11 -10.04
N ASN A 50 4.72 -4.51 -9.07
CA ASN A 50 5.36 -4.06 -7.84
C ASN A 50 5.81 -5.23 -6.94
N TYR A 51 5.02 -6.31 -6.83
CA TYR A 51 5.46 -7.50 -6.10
C TYR A 51 6.65 -8.18 -6.78
N ILE A 52 6.73 -8.19 -8.11
CA ILE A 52 7.90 -8.70 -8.82
C ILE A 52 9.13 -7.83 -8.51
N SER A 53 9.00 -6.50 -8.52
CA SER A 53 10.08 -5.59 -8.13
C SER A 53 10.57 -5.88 -6.71
N LEU A 54 9.66 -6.00 -5.75
CA LEU A 54 9.99 -6.31 -4.35
C LEU A 54 10.66 -7.69 -4.21
N ALA A 55 10.16 -8.71 -4.93
CA ALA A 55 10.71 -10.06 -4.90
C ALA A 55 12.14 -10.14 -5.46
N ASN A 56 12.50 -9.20 -6.34
CA ASN A 56 13.84 -9.07 -6.92
C ASN A 56 14.72 -8.03 -6.18
N GLY A 57 14.33 -7.59 -4.99
CA GLY A 57 15.13 -6.71 -4.14
C GLY A 57 15.05 -5.22 -4.50
N ASN A 58 14.17 -4.84 -5.43
CA ASN A 58 13.93 -3.45 -5.80
C ASN A 58 12.83 -2.82 -4.92
N ASN A 59 12.68 -1.50 -4.98
CA ASN A 59 11.55 -0.82 -4.37
C ASN A 59 10.30 -0.93 -5.26
N ALA A 60 9.13 -0.87 -4.63
CA ALA A 60 7.88 -0.71 -5.34
C ALA A 60 7.79 0.71 -5.94
N GLU A 61 7.26 0.83 -7.14
CA GLU A 61 6.93 2.12 -7.76
C GLU A 61 5.73 2.76 -7.04
N GLN A 62 4.78 1.93 -6.59
CA GLN A 62 3.61 2.38 -5.85
C GLN A 62 3.95 2.67 -4.39
N CYS A 63 3.77 3.93 -3.94
CA CYS A 63 4.09 4.33 -2.56
C CYS A 63 3.39 3.46 -1.51
N GLY A 64 2.14 3.05 -1.78
CA GLY A 64 1.35 2.19 -0.91
C GLY A 64 1.90 0.77 -0.71
N MET A 65 3.01 0.40 -1.36
CA MET A 65 3.63 -0.92 -1.23
C MET A 65 5.04 -0.87 -0.64
N ASN A 66 5.57 0.32 -0.32
CA ASN A 66 6.92 0.47 0.21
C ASN A 66 7.04 0.27 1.73
N GLY A 67 5.92 0.25 2.45
CA GLY A 67 5.90 0.05 3.91
C GLY A 67 6.14 1.31 4.74
N PHE A 68 6.33 2.44 4.08
CA PHE A 68 6.43 3.76 4.71
C PHE A 68 5.80 4.82 3.83
N CYS A 69 5.38 5.94 4.43
CA CYS A 69 4.81 7.06 3.71
C CYS A 69 5.89 8.03 3.22
N SER A 70 5.65 8.59 2.05
CA SER A 70 6.22 9.85 1.59
C SER A 70 5.13 10.90 1.54
N ASN A 71 5.52 12.16 1.58
CA ASN A 71 4.58 13.26 1.41
C ASN A 71 4.19 13.40 -0.06
N GLN A 72 2.89 13.36 -0.36
CA GLN A 72 2.32 13.45 -1.72
C GLN A 72 1.75 14.84 -2.02
N PHE A 73 1.57 15.68 -1.01
CA PHE A 73 0.88 16.97 -1.06
C PHE A 73 -0.47 16.92 -1.83
N VAL A 74 -1.55 16.83 -1.09
CA VAL A 74 -2.90 17.01 -1.61
C VAL A 74 -3.36 18.40 -1.28
N VAL A 75 -3.90 19.10 -2.27
CA VAL A 75 -4.42 20.46 -2.13
C VAL A 75 -5.92 20.44 -2.33
N GLU A 76 -6.67 20.86 -1.34
CA GLU A 76 -8.11 21.02 -1.39
C GLU A 76 -8.52 22.33 -2.09
N GLY A 77 -9.80 22.44 -2.42
CA GLY A 77 -10.32 23.59 -3.18
C GLY A 77 -10.20 24.96 -2.48
N ASP A 78 -10.05 24.99 -1.17
CA ASP A 78 -9.80 26.20 -0.36
C ASP A 78 -8.31 26.52 -0.20
N GLY A 79 -7.42 25.72 -0.79
CA GLY A 79 -5.97 25.85 -0.68
C GLY A 79 -5.35 25.13 0.52
N SER A 80 -6.13 24.41 1.31
CA SER A 80 -5.63 23.58 2.42
C SER A 80 -4.78 22.42 1.89
N VAL A 81 -3.65 22.14 2.57
CA VAL A 81 -2.67 21.14 2.15
C VAL A 81 -2.56 20.02 3.16
N TYR A 82 -2.52 18.79 2.66
CA TYR A 82 -2.41 17.56 3.44
C TYR A 82 -1.28 16.66 2.90
N PRO A 83 -0.71 15.76 3.72
CA PRO A 83 0.43 14.93 3.31
C PRO A 83 0.03 13.77 2.37
N CYS A 84 -1.23 13.37 2.34
CA CYS A 84 -1.73 12.23 1.57
C CYS A 84 -3.24 12.32 1.40
N ASP A 85 -3.77 11.84 0.27
CA ASP A 85 -5.20 11.79 -0.07
C ASP A 85 -6.06 10.99 0.92
N PHE A 86 -5.48 10.00 1.60
CA PHE A 86 -6.17 9.25 2.66
C PHE A 86 -6.17 9.97 4.02
N TYR A 87 -5.47 11.07 4.16
CA TYR A 87 -5.28 11.79 5.41
C TYR A 87 -5.59 13.28 5.27
N CYS A 88 -6.61 13.62 4.46
CA CYS A 88 -7.20 14.97 4.40
C CYS A 88 -8.12 15.17 5.61
N THR A 89 -7.53 15.24 6.80
CA THR A 89 -8.22 15.43 8.08
C THR A 89 -7.56 16.57 8.86
N ASP A 90 -8.30 17.19 9.79
CA ASP A 90 -7.79 18.30 10.62
C ASP A 90 -6.49 17.94 11.36
N GLU A 91 -6.38 16.66 11.79
CA GLU A 91 -5.17 16.15 12.44
C GLU A 91 -3.92 16.32 11.57
N TRP A 92 -4.06 16.09 10.24
CA TRP A 92 -2.94 16.08 9.29
C TRP A 92 -2.89 17.30 8.39
N TYR A 93 -3.63 18.36 8.73
CA TYR A 93 -3.52 19.64 8.06
C TYR A 93 -2.11 20.21 8.20
N LEU A 94 -1.45 20.49 7.06
CA LEU A 94 -0.09 21.00 7.02
C LEU A 94 -0.06 22.53 7.06
N ASP A 95 -0.82 23.16 6.22
CA ASP A 95 -1.09 24.61 6.12
C ASP A 95 -1.88 24.91 4.82
N ASN A 96 -1.97 26.17 4.44
CA ASN A 96 -2.59 26.64 3.22
C ASN A 96 -1.55 27.16 2.22
N ILE A 97 -1.74 26.88 0.92
CA ILE A 97 -0.81 27.33 -0.15
C ILE A 97 -0.65 28.85 -0.24
N ASN A 98 -1.62 29.61 0.30
CA ASN A 98 -1.55 31.07 0.37
C ASN A 98 -0.71 31.58 1.55
N THR A 99 -0.36 30.70 2.50
CA THR A 99 0.34 31.04 3.75
C THR A 99 1.77 30.54 3.76
N LEU A 100 1.98 29.25 3.43
CA LEU A 100 3.29 28.61 3.42
C LEU A 100 3.60 27.97 2.06
N SER A 101 4.87 28.00 1.68
CA SER A 101 5.35 27.26 0.53
C SER A 101 5.39 25.75 0.80
N PHE A 102 5.32 24.93 -0.26
CA PHE A 102 5.50 23.48 -0.15
C PHE A 102 6.83 23.07 0.50
N SER A 103 7.90 23.85 0.29
CA SER A 103 9.20 23.60 0.91
C SER A 103 9.18 23.78 2.42
N GLU A 104 8.44 24.75 2.93
CA GLU A 104 8.24 24.98 4.36
C GLU A 104 7.35 23.91 4.96
N MET A 105 6.23 23.59 4.30
CA MET A 105 5.34 22.49 4.71
C MET A 105 6.07 21.16 4.81
N TYR A 106 6.92 20.83 3.82
CA TYR A 106 7.70 19.60 3.80
C TYR A 106 8.63 19.47 5.01
N ARG A 107 9.16 20.60 5.49
CA ARG A 107 10.05 20.65 6.66
C ARG A 107 9.31 20.83 7.98
N SER A 108 8.00 20.99 7.94
CA SER A 108 7.20 21.21 9.14
C SER A 108 7.26 20.00 10.09
N PRO A 109 7.18 20.23 11.41
CA PRO A 109 7.10 19.13 12.38
C PRO A 109 5.97 18.16 12.08
N LYS A 110 4.83 18.66 11.61
CA LYS A 110 3.63 17.87 11.28
C LYS A 110 3.89 16.90 10.09
N CYS A 111 4.54 17.38 9.03
CA CYS A 111 4.91 16.54 7.89
C CYS A 111 5.92 15.45 8.31
N VAL A 112 6.91 15.81 9.12
CA VAL A 112 7.89 14.85 9.67
C VAL A 112 7.21 13.80 10.57
N GLU A 113 6.26 14.23 11.42
CA GLU A 113 5.47 13.36 12.28
C GLU A 113 4.65 12.37 11.46
N PHE A 114 3.97 12.83 10.40
CA PHE A 114 3.22 11.97 9.49
C PHE A 114 4.09 10.85 8.91
N ILE A 115 5.25 11.21 8.36
CA ILE A 115 6.18 10.23 7.79
C ILE A 115 6.66 9.25 8.88
N LYS A 116 7.09 9.76 10.05
CA LYS A 116 7.56 8.92 11.17
C LYS A 116 6.49 7.96 11.68
N SER A 117 5.23 8.40 11.75
CA SER A 117 4.12 7.55 12.20
C SER A 117 3.92 6.33 11.31
N SER A 118 4.32 6.41 10.03
CA SER A 118 4.22 5.31 9.08
C SER A 118 5.22 4.17 9.30
N PHE A 119 6.24 4.37 10.13
CA PHE A 119 7.20 3.30 10.47
C PHE A 119 6.70 2.38 11.60
N LYS A 120 5.60 2.73 12.26
CA LYS A 120 5.01 1.88 13.29
C LYS A 120 4.45 0.61 12.66
N LEU A 121 5.03 -0.52 12.99
CA LEU A 121 4.63 -1.84 12.50
C LEU A 121 3.92 -2.63 13.60
N ASN A 122 3.05 -3.55 13.18
CA ASN A 122 2.48 -4.56 14.08
C ASN A 122 3.57 -5.54 14.53
N GLU A 123 3.53 -6.00 15.78
CA GLU A 123 4.50 -6.95 16.35
C GLU A 123 4.65 -8.22 15.48
N LYS A 124 3.54 -8.73 14.93
CA LYS A 124 3.53 -9.90 14.03
C LYS A 124 4.35 -9.72 12.74
N CYS A 125 4.76 -8.49 12.41
CA CYS A 125 5.60 -8.22 11.24
C CYS A 125 7.09 -8.41 11.51
N LYS A 126 7.54 -8.40 12.76
CA LYS A 126 8.97 -8.45 13.13
C LYS A 126 9.65 -9.73 12.65
N ASP A 127 8.98 -10.88 12.82
CA ASP A 127 9.51 -12.19 12.46
C ASP A 127 8.82 -12.79 11.22
N CYS A 128 8.12 -11.98 10.45
CA CYS A 128 7.38 -12.45 9.29
C CYS A 128 8.29 -12.69 8.10
N LYS A 129 8.37 -13.92 7.62
CA LYS A 129 9.20 -14.28 6.46
C LYS A 129 8.82 -13.55 5.16
N TYR A 130 7.58 -13.07 5.06
CA TYR A 130 7.09 -12.32 3.90
C TYR A 130 7.17 -10.81 4.07
N PHE A 131 7.82 -10.33 5.14
CA PHE A 131 7.92 -8.88 5.38
C PHE A 131 8.57 -8.14 4.19
N TYR A 132 9.55 -8.74 3.53
CA TYR A 132 10.22 -8.14 2.38
C TYR A 132 9.31 -7.90 1.17
N LEU A 133 8.21 -8.68 1.03
CA LEU A 133 7.17 -8.50 0.00
C LEU A 133 6.00 -7.65 0.50
N CYS A 134 5.52 -7.96 1.72
CA CYS A 134 4.33 -7.34 2.28
C CYS A 134 4.58 -5.93 2.83
N ARG A 135 5.78 -5.68 3.36
CA ARG A 135 6.15 -4.41 4.01
C ARG A 135 5.14 -3.95 5.07
N GLY A 136 4.58 -4.92 5.84
CA GLY A 136 3.59 -4.63 6.88
C GLY A 136 2.24 -4.14 6.34
N GLY A 137 1.77 -4.72 5.21
CA GLY A 137 0.56 -4.27 4.51
C GLY A 137 0.80 -3.07 3.58
N GLY A 138 2.06 -2.68 3.40
CA GLY A 138 2.47 -1.61 2.50
C GLY A 138 2.11 -0.21 3.01
N CYS A 139 0.91 0.28 2.78
CA CYS A 139 0.46 1.60 3.21
C CYS A 139 0.16 1.65 4.72
N LYS A 140 0.49 2.78 5.38
CA LYS A 140 0.10 3.06 6.77
C LYS A 140 -1.40 2.84 6.98
N ARG A 141 -2.24 3.34 6.07
CA ARG A 141 -3.69 3.17 6.09
C ARG A 141 -4.11 1.70 6.21
N ASN A 142 -3.48 0.80 5.48
CA ASN A 142 -3.86 -0.63 5.50
C ASN A 142 -3.61 -1.26 6.87
N ARG A 143 -2.62 -0.76 7.62
CA ARG A 143 -2.34 -1.23 8.98
C ARG A 143 -3.34 -0.73 10.03
N GLU A 144 -3.99 0.38 9.73
CA GLU A 144 -4.95 1.05 10.62
C GLU A 144 -6.40 0.65 10.31
N SER A 145 -6.72 0.29 9.06
CA SER A 145 -8.10 0.06 8.63
C SER A 145 -8.50 -1.39 8.44
N SER A 146 -7.56 -2.28 8.11
CA SER A 146 -7.92 -3.66 7.80
C SER A 146 -6.76 -4.62 7.97
N ASP A 147 -7.06 -5.81 8.48
CA ASP A 147 -6.07 -6.86 8.64
C ASP A 147 -6.19 -7.91 7.53
N TYR A 148 -5.64 -7.62 6.36
CA TYR A 148 -5.47 -8.60 5.29
C TYR A 148 -4.15 -9.38 5.39
N CYS A 149 -3.57 -9.47 6.59
CA CYS A 149 -2.31 -10.16 6.81
C CYS A 149 -2.34 -11.62 6.33
N ASP A 150 -3.42 -12.33 6.64
CA ASP A 150 -3.55 -13.73 6.27
C ASP A 150 -3.76 -13.90 4.75
N ALA A 151 -4.48 -12.99 4.11
CA ALA A 151 -4.60 -12.96 2.66
C ALA A 151 -3.23 -12.81 1.97
N TYR A 152 -2.41 -11.87 2.44
CA TYR A 152 -1.05 -11.69 1.91
C TYR A 152 -0.17 -12.91 2.14
N LYS A 153 -0.23 -13.53 3.32
CA LYS A 153 0.54 -14.76 3.61
C LYS A 153 0.12 -15.92 2.70
N GLN A 154 -1.17 -16.13 2.52
CA GLN A 154 -1.69 -17.16 1.61
C GLN A 154 -1.24 -16.92 0.16
N PHE A 155 -1.36 -15.68 -0.31
CA PHE A 155 -0.91 -15.29 -1.64
C PHE A 155 0.59 -15.53 -1.84
N PHE A 156 1.44 -15.04 -0.93
CA PHE A 156 2.89 -15.21 -1.07
C PHE A 156 3.33 -16.66 -0.92
N LEU A 157 2.66 -17.44 -0.06
CA LEU A 157 2.94 -18.88 0.05
C LEU A 157 2.83 -19.61 -1.30
N GLN A 158 1.88 -19.19 -2.15
CA GLN A 158 1.60 -19.82 -3.43
C GLN A 158 2.35 -19.15 -4.60
N SER A 159 2.86 -17.94 -4.42
CA SER A 159 3.32 -17.10 -5.53
C SER A 159 4.78 -16.66 -5.42
N GLU A 160 5.43 -16.82 -4.28
CA GLU A 160 6.78 -16.29 -4.02
C GLU A 160 7.81 -16.75 -5.06
N ASP A 161 7.85 -18.06 -5.37
CA ASP A 161 8.81 -18.60 -6.32
C ASP A 161 8.55 -18.09 -7.76
N LYS A 162 7.28 -17.97 -8.14
CA LYS A 162 6.88 -17.39 -9.43
C LYS A 162 7.25 -15.91 -9.53
N LEU A 163 7.05 -15.14 -8.45
CA LEU A 163 7.43 -13.73 -8.39
C LEU A 163 8.94 -13.55 -8.61
N LYS A 164 9.76 -14.41 -8.00
CA LYS A 164 11.23 -14.38 -8.14
C LYS A 164 11.71 -14.81 -9.53
N GLN A 165 10.95 -15.63 -10.25
CA GLN A 165 11.28 -16.08 -11.61
C GLN A 165 11.05 -14.97 -12.64
N LEU A 166 10.08 -14.10 -12.41
CA LEU A 166 9.79 -12.98 -13.30
C LEU A 166 10.81 -11.85 -13.07
N LYS A 167 11.38 -11.36 -14.16
CA LYS A 167 12.30 -10.19 -14.14
C LYS A 167 11.65 -9.05 -14.89
N LYS A 168 11.72 -7.89 -14.32
CA LYS A 168 11.32 -6.62 -14.94
C LYS A 168 12.51 -5.71 -15.10
#